data_22d216ce25f6f6d5c7ceee15fa3c513c
#
_entry.id   22d216ce25f6f6d5c7ceee15fa3c513c
#
_cell.length_a   1.000
_cell.length_b   1.000
_cell.length_c   1.000
_cell.angle_alpha   90.00
_cell.angle_beta   90.00
_cell.angle_gamma   90.00
#
_symmetry.space_group_name_H-M   'P 1'
#
loop_
_entity.id
_entity.type
_entity.pdbx_description
1 polymer ?
#
loop_
_entity_poly.entity_id
_entity_poly.type
_entity_poly.pdbx_seq_one_letter_code
_entity_poly.pdbx_strand_id
1 'polypeptide(L)'
;MLNLARKAIGSGIERGLHVGSQLYVSRDGQPVADLAFGIARDGVPMTPDTIMLWMSATKPITVVAFAQVWERGKIALDDPVAKYIPAFGAKGKVDITIRHLLTHTGGFRPAVGPWTADPWDSIIAQICNAEIEPGWIVGRTSGYHIAPSWYLLAEIARRVSSDSRPYSQYVREEILEPLGMRDTWIGMPAARWREYGDRIAPMHTGSTVKRPALYPYAPWSNSAEAVAIERPGGNGRGPIHDLGRFYEAMLAGGENIITPQTVEAIASRHTVGLPDQTLGYRLDRGLGVVLDSKEYGLASAWYGTRCSRRTWGHAGYLCSVGFVDPENRVVVAVVFNGMTEGEPEVHSTRMRETIDAVYSDLGIGPSK
;
A
#
# COMPACT_ATOMS: atom_id res chain seq x y z
N MET A 1 -16.75 -2.66 22.16
CA MET A 1 -15.33 -2.59 21.85
C MET A 1 -15.09 -1.54 20.77
N LEU A 2 -14.00 -0.79 20.83
CA LEU A 2 -13.61 0.28 19.91
C LEU A 2 -14.64 1.42 19.73
N ASN A 3 -15.16 1.96 20.81
CA ASN A 3 -16.21 2.98 20.78
C ASN A 3 -15.73 4.33 20.21
N LEU A 4 -14.50 4.73 20.52
CA LEU A 4 -13.92 5.98 20.01
C LEU A 4 -13.65 5.87 18.50
N ALA A 5 -13.11 4.74 18.04
CA ALA A 5 -12.88 4.48 16.62
C ALA A 5 -14.21 4.44 15.83
N ARG A 6 -15.26 3.81 16.38
CA ARG A 6 -16.61 3.83 15.78
C ARG A 6 -17.15 5.25 15.64
N LYS A 7 -16.97 6.09 16.67
CA LYS A 7 -17.40 7.48 16.65
C LYS A 7 -16.61 8.28 15.60
N ALA A 8 -15.28 8.10 15.50
CA ALA A 8 -14.44 8.79 14.53
C ALA A 8 -14.87 8.47 13.09
N ILE A 9 -15.09 7.18 12.77
CA ILE A 9 -15.55 6.74 11.44
C ILE A 9 -16.96 7.26 11.16
N GLY A 10 -17.90 7.13 12.11
CA GLY A 10 -19.26 7.63 11.96
C GLY A 10 -19.32 9.14 11.69
N SER A 11 -18.52 9.92 12.41
CA SER A 11 -18.38 11.37 12.14
C SER A 11 -17.88 11.65 10.72
N GLY A 12 -17.01 10.84 10.17
CA GLY A 12 -16.58 10.94 8.78
C GLY A 12 -17.73 10.75 7.78
N ILE A 13 -18.65 9.80 8.04
CA ILE A 13 -19.86 9.58 7.24
C ILE A 13 -20.80 10.80 7.36
N GLU A 14 -21.09 11.26 8.56
CA GLU A 14 -21.95 12.44 8.81
C GLU A 14 -21.40 13.68 8.12
N ARG A 15 -20.10 13.85 8.12
CA ARG A 15 -19.39 14.92 7.40
C ARG A 15 -19.32 14.68 5.89
N GLY A 16 -19.76 13.50 5.37
CA GLY A 16 -19.73 13.06 3.97
C GLY A 16 -18.31 12.94 3.42
N LEU A 17 -17.32 12.57 4.24
CA LEU A 17 -15.95 12.32 3.79
C LEU A 17 -15.84 10.96 3.08
N HIS A 18 -16.75 10.07 3.37
CA HIS A 18 -16.94 8.75 2.78
C HIS A 18 -18.37 8.28 3.04
N VAL A 19 -18.84 7.31 2.27
CA VAL A 19 -20.16 6.71 2.48
C VAL A 19 -20.07 5.37 3.20
N GLY A 20 -18.90 4.74 3.20
CA GLY A 20 -18.63 3.51 3.90
C GLY A 20 -17.16 3.32 4.24
N SER A 21 -16.88 2.42 5.17
CA SER A 21 -15.54 2.12 5.66
C SER A 21 -15.48 0.69 6.20
N GLN A 22 -14.27 0.12 6.19
CA GLN A 22 -13.95 -1.09 6.94
C GLN A 22 -12.77 -0.81 7.88
N LEU A 23 -12.78 -1.42 9.05
CA LEU A 23 -11.71 -1.35 10.04
C LEU A 23 -11.42 -2.73 10.60
N TYR A 24 -10.20 -3.19 10.45
CA TYR A 24 -9.67 -4.37 11.11
C TYR A 24 -8.62 -4.00 12.14
N VAL A 25 -8.70 -4.61 13.31
CA VAL A 25 -7.73 -4.43 14.39
C VAL A 25 -7.45 -5.79 15.02
N SER A 26 -6.17 -6.14 15.17
CA SER A 26 -5.76 -7.25 16.02
C SER A 26 -4.72 -6.83 17.05
N ARG A 27 -4.63 -7.59 18.14
CA ARG A 27 -3.62 -7.44 19.17
C ARG A 27 -3.12 -8.80 19.59
N ASP A 28 -1.80 -8.95 19.73
CA ASP A 28 -1.18 -10.23 20.07
C ASP A 28 -1.55 -11.38 19.12
N GLY A 29 -1.77 -11.05 17.83
CA GLY A 29 -2.20 -12.02 16.81
C GLY A 29 -3.66 -12.48 16.95
N GLN A 30 -4.46 -11.81 17.79
CA GLN A 30 -5.89 -12.11 17.96
C GLN A 30 -6.76 -10.97 17.45
N PRO A 31 -7.76 -11.24 16.61
CA PRO A 31 -8.71 -10.22 16.15
C PRO A 31 -9.44 -9.56 17.34
N VAL A 32 -9.34 -8.24 17.43
CA VAL A 32 -10.09 -7.42 18.39
C VAL A 32 -11.34 -6.86 17.73
N ALA A 33 -11.28 -6.54 16.46
CA ALA A 33 -12.40 -6.01 15.69
C ALA A 33 -12.22 -6.26 14.20
N ASP A 34 -13.32 -6.62 13.55
CA ASP A 34 -13.51 -6.64 12.10
C ASP A 34 -14.86 -5.97 11.82
N LEU A 35 -14.82 -4.70 11.42
CA LEU A 35 -15.98 -3.81 11.42
C LEU A 35 -16.20 -3.19 10.04
N ALA A 36 -17.49 -3.02 9.71
CA ALA A 36 -17.93 -2.29 8.55
C ALA A 36 -18.93 -1.19 8.93
N PHE A 37 -18.93 -0.09 8.19
CA PHE A 37 -19.73 1.11 8.46
C PHE A 37 -20.33 1.64 7.17
N GLY A 38 -21.57 2.15 7.25
CA GLY A 38 -22.22 2.81 6.12
C GLY A 38 -22.58 1.87 4.98
N ILE A 39 -22.41 2.34 3.76
CA ILE A 39 -22.81 1.63 2.55
C ILE A 39 -21.64 1.39 1.60
N ALA A 40 -21.65 0.26 0.91
CA ALA A 40 -20.74 -0.05 -0.19
C ALA A 40 -21.12 0.78 -1.43
N ARG A 41 -22.41 0.81 -1.74
CA ARG A 41 -23.06 1.59 -2.80
C ARG A 41 -24.53 1.79 -2.45
N ASP A 42 -25.26 2.56 -3.26
CA ASP A 42 -26.68 2.81 -3.04
C ASP A 42 -27.46 1.50 -2.86
N GLY A 43 -28.19 1.41 -1.75
CA GLY A 43 -28.99 0.24 -1.38
C GLY A 43 -28.21 -1.00 -0.90
N VAL A 44 -26.87 -0.96 -0.88
CA VAL A 44 -26.04 -2.08 -0.44
C VAL A 44 -25.22 -1.69 0.79
N PRO A 45 -25.44 -2.30 1.96
CA PRO A 45 -24.65 -2.01 3.14
C PRO A 45 -23.18 -2.44 2.97
N MET A 46 -22.27 -1.72 3.61
CA MET A 46 -20.88 -2.18 3.77
C MET A 46 -20.85 -3.37 4.73
N THR A 47 -20.11 -4.41 4.37
CA THR A 47 -19.86 -5.58 5.21
C THR A 47 -18.36 -5.79 5.40
N PRO A 48 -17.91 -6.56 6.40
CA PRO A 48 -16.50 -6.92 6.52
C PRO A 48 -15.93 -7.60 5.26
N ASP A 49 -16.76 -8.35 4.54
CA ASP A 49 -16.38 -9.08 3.30
C ASP A 49 -16.48 -8.23 2.02
N THR A 50 -16.83 -6.95 2.13
CA THR A 50 -16.89 -6.05 0.97
C THR A 50 -15.49 -5.84 0.40
N ILE A 51 -15.35 -5.98 -0.92
CA ILE A 51 -14.07 -5.84 -1.62
C ILE A 51 -13.81 -4.36 -1.91
N MET A 52 -12.71 -3.85 -1.36
CA MET A 52 -12.30 -2.45 -1.45
C MET A 52 -10.98 -2.30 -2.20
N LEU A 53 -10.78 -1.19 -2.89
CA LEU A 53 -9.49 -0.81 -3.46
C LEU A 53 -8.56 -0.26 -2.36
N TRP A 54 -7.33 -0.79 -2.28
CA TRP A 54 -6.35 -0.40 -1.26
C TRP A 54 -5.32 0.62 -1.74
N MET A 55 -5.29 0.94 -3.03
CA MET A 55 -4.27 1.84 -3.59
C MET A 55 -2.86 1.38 -3.22
N SER A 56 -2.00 2.31 -2.79
CA SER A 56 -0.60 2.02 -2.48
C SER A 56 -0.37 1.16 -1.23
N ALA A 57 -1.38 0.90 -0.40
CA ALA A 57 -1.28 -0.11 0.65
C ALA A 57 -1.06 -1.54 0.09
N THR A 58 -1.16 -1.71 -1.23
CA THR A 58 -0.75 -2.91 -1.98
C THR A 58 0.78 -3.16 -1.96
N LYS A 59 1.59 -2.10 -1.88
CA LYS A 59 3.04 -2.14 -2.09
C LYS A 59 3.79 -3.16 -1.24
N PRO A 60 3.52 -3.30 0.07
CA PRO A 60 4.19 -4.29 0.90
C PRO A 60 4.01 -5.74 0.44
N ILE A 61 2.89 -6.06 -0.21
CA ILE A 61 2.68 -7.39 -0.81
C ILE A 61 3.69 -7.62 -1.96
N THR A 62 3.92 -6.61 -2.79
CA THR A 62 4.96 -6.67 -3.85
C THR A 62 6.37 -6.77 -3.27
N VAL A 63 6.63 -6.08 -2.15
CA VAL A 63 7.90 -6.22 -1.44
C VAL A 63 8.14 -7.65 -1.00
N VAL A 64 7.12 -8.30 -0.43
CA VAL A 64 7.22 -9.71 0.01
C VAL A 64 7.42 -10.64 -1.18
N ALA A 65 6.71 -10.45 -2.30
CA ALA A 65 6.93 -11.21 -3.53
C ALA A 65 8.38 -11.10 -4.04
N PHE A 66 8.95 -9.90 -3.99
CA PHE A 66 10.34 -9.66 -4.31
C PHE A 66 11.27 -10.30 -3.27
N ALA A 67 10.97 -10.20 -1.99
CA ALA A 67 11.77 -10.71 -0.89
C ALA A 67 11.92 -12.25 -0.93
N GLN A 68 10.90 -12.98 -1.35
CA GLN A 68 10.96 -14.43 -1.56
C GLN A 68 12.07 -14.83 -2.57
N VAL A 69 12.24 -14.03 -3.63
CA VAL A 69 13.29 -14.26 -4.63
C VAL A 69 14.67 -13.85 -4.09
N TRP A 70 14.71 -12.79 -3.30
CA TRP A 70 15.93 -12.35 -2.60
C TRP A 70 16.41 -13.41 -1.59
N GLU A 71 15.54 -13.98 -0.76
CA GLU A 71 15.89 -15.06 0.18
C GLU A 71 16.47 -16.30 -0.49
N ARG A 72 16.05 -16.58 -1.73
CA ARG A 72 16.59 -17.67 -2.54
C ARG A 72 18.01 -17.39 -3.08
N GLY A 73 18.62 -16.25 -2.71
CA GLY A 73 19.97 -15.84 -3.10
C GLY A 73 20.14 -15.52 -4.58
N LYS A 74 19.05 -15.33 -5.31
CA LYS A 74 19.09 -15.03 -6.77
C LYS A 74 19.39 -13.58 -7.09
N ILE A 75 19.21 -12.68 -6.13
CA ILE A 75 19.43 -11.26 -6.24
C ILE A 75 20.07 -10.71 -4.96
N ALA A 76 20.81 -9.60 -5.09
CA ALA A 76 21.28 -8.82 -3.96
C ALA A 76 20.68 -7.42 -4.02
N LEU A 77 20.42 -6.80 -2.86
CA LEU A 77 19.80 -5.46 -2.80
C LEU A 77 20.64 -4.39 -3.50
N ASP A 78 21.96 -4.55 -3.49
CA ASP A 78 22.89 -3.61 -4.11
C ASP A 78 23.28 -3.98 -5.54
N ASP A 79 22.66 -5.03 -6.12
CA ASP A 79 22.79 -5.32 -7.54
C ASP A 79 22.19 -4.17 -8.37
N PRO A 80 22.87 -3.73 -9.44
CA PRO A 80 22.28 -2.83 -10.41
C PRO A 80 21.03 -3.44 -11.06
N VAL A 81 19.97 -2.66 -11.21
CA VAL A 81 18.76 -3.08 -11.92
C VAL A 81 19.08 -3.55 -13.35
N ALA A 82 20.06 -2.90 -13.98
CA ALA A 82 20.55 -3.22 -15.33
C ALA A 82 21.12 -4.65 -15.45
N LYS A 83 21.54 -5.28 -14.36
CA LYS A 83 21.95 -6.69 -14.34
C LYS A 83 20.80 -7.63 -14.75
N TYR A 84 19.58 -7.29 -14.41
CA TYR A 84 18.37 -8.08 -14.64
C TYR A 84 17.55 -7.57 -15.82
N ILE A 85 17.57 -6.25 -16.03
CA ILE A 85 16.87 -5.55 -17.11
C ILE A 85 17.89 -4.67 -17.84
N PRO A 86 18.71 -5.24 -18.76
CA PRO A 86 19.83 -4.50 -19.38
C PRO A 86 19.43 -3.17 -20.02
N ALA A 87 18.25 -3.10 -20.65
CA ALA A 87 17.73 -1.86 -21.25
C ALA A 87 17.54 -0.73 -20.23
N PHE A 88 17.36 -1.03 -18.95
CA PHE A 88 17.20 -0.03 -17.90
C PHE A 88 18.47 0.79 -17.66
N GLY A 89 19.65 0.23 -17.93
CA GLY A 89 20.94 0.92 -17.75
C GLY A 89 21.15 2.13 -18.65
N ALA A 90 20.28 2.32 -19.66
CA ALA A 90 20.32 3.50 -20.52
C ALA A 90 20.00 4.79 -19.74
N LYS A 91 20.33 5.94 -20.37
CA LYS A 91 19.97 7.27 -19.86
C LYS A 91 20.52 7.57 -18.45
N GLY A 92 21.73 7.08 -18.16
CA GLY A 92 22.42 7.35 -16.89
C GLY A 92 21.99 6.48 -15.71
N LYS A 93 21.14 5.45 -15.91
CA LYS A 93 20.59 4.62 -14.84
C LYS A 93 21.40 3.36 -14.52
N VAL A 94 22.57 3.16 -15.10
CA VAL A 94 23.37 1.93 -14.99
C VAL A 94 23.69 1.54 -13.54
N ASP A 95 23.90 2.53 -12.66
CA ASP A 95 24.27 2.33 -11.24
C ASP A 95 23.06 2.35 -10.30
N ILE A 96 21.84 2.47 -10.81
CA ILE A 96 20.64 2.39 -9.97
C ILE A 96 20.45 0.95 -9.51
N THR A 97 20.47 0.74 -8.20
CA THR A 97 20.34 -0.56 -7.57
C THR A 97 18.89 -0.88 -7.20
N ILE A 98 18.63 -2.14 -6.86
CA ILE A 98 17.36 -2.60 -6.31
C ILE A 98 17.03 -1.86 -5.01
N ARG A 99 18.02 -1.60 -4.16
CA ARG A 99 17.86 -0.78 -2.94
C ARG A 99 17.31 0.61 -3.28
N HIS A 100 17.80 1.25 -4.32
CA HIS A 100 17.29 2.56 -4.75
C HIS A 100 15.84 2.51 -5.22
N LEU A 101 15.38 1.39 -5.80
CA LEU A 101 13.95 1.19 -6.11
C LEU A 101 13.12 1.13 -4.83
N LEU A 102 13.53 0.29 -3.87
CA LEU A 102 12.82 0.04 -2.62
C LEU A 102 12.80 1.25 -1.68
N THR A 103 13.84 2.10 -1.74
CA THR A 103 13.95 3.30 -0.89
C THR A 103 13.49 4.59 -1.58
N HIS A 104 12.98 4.49 -2.81
CA HIS A 104 12.53 5.64 -3.60
C HIS A 104 13.61 6.71 -3.85
N THR A 105 14.83 6.27 -4.08
CA THR A 105 15.98 7.16 -4.31
C THR A 105 16.57 7.07 -5.73
N GLY A 106 15.85 6.43 -6.67
CA GLY A 106 16.33 6.17 -8.01
C GLY A 106 16.19 7.32 -9.01
N GLY A 107 15.27 8.27 -8.83
CA GLY A 107 15.20 9.51 -9.61
C GLY A 107 14.57 9.41 -11.00
N PHE A 108 13.62 8.51 -11.22
CA PHE A 108 12.85 8.36 -12.47
C PHE A 108 11.33 8.26 -12.20
N ARG A 109 10.84 9.09 -11.28
CA ARG A 109 9.45 9.07 -10.79
C ARG A 109 8.39 9.22 -11.88
N PRO A 110 8.53 10.10 -12.88
CA PRO A 110 7.52 10.33 -13.91
C PRO A 110 7.57 9.36 -15.09
N ALA A 111 8.36 8.27 -14.99
CA ALA A 111 8.58 7.33 -16.09
C ALA A 111 7.29 6.73 -16.66
N VAL A 112 6.32 6.46 -15.82
CA VAL A 112 4.97 6.01 -16.18
C VAL A 112 3.93 6.55 -15.21
N GLY A 113 2.72 6.75 -15.69
CA GLY A 113 1.58 7.13 -14.84
C GLY A 113 1.16 5.99 -13.91
N PRO A 114 0.53 6.31 -12.77
CA PRO A 114 0.08 5.30 -11.80
C PRO A 114 -1.06 4.42 -12.31
N TRP A 115 -1.77 4.86 -13.34
CA TRP A 115 -2.99 4.24 -13.83
C TRP A 115 -2.93 3.84 -15.31
N THR A 116 -1.70 3.59 -15.80
CA THR A 116 -1.54 3.12 -17.18
C THR A 116 -2.23 1.78 -17.41
N ALA A 117 -2.85 1.63 -18.56
CA ALA A 117 -3.45 0.39 -19.05
C ALA A 117 -2.61 -0.23 -20.18
N ASP A 118 -1.41 0.29 -20.42
CA ASP A 118 -0.50 -0.22 -21.44
C ASP A 118 -0.12 -1.68 -21.16
N PRO A 119 0.20 -2.47 -22.20
CA PRO A 119 0.77 -3.80 -22.03
C PRO A 119 2.04 -3.78 -21.17
N TRP A 120 2.25 -4.83 -20.37
CA TRP A 120 3.36 -4.94 -19.43
C TRP A 120 4.73 -4.60 -20.04
N ASP A 121 5.04 -5.20 -21.19
CA ASP A 121 6.33 -4.95 -21.86
C ASP A 121 6.47 -3.51 -22.35
N SER A 122 5.39 -2.86 -22.76
CA SER A 122 5.37 -1.43 -23.10
C SER A 122 5.67 -0.56 -21.89
N ILE A 123 5.10 -0.89 -20.72
CA ILE A 123 5.38 -0.18 -19.46
C ILE A 123 6.87 -0.31 -19.11
N ILE A 124 7.43 -1.52 -19.17
CA ILE A 124 8.85 -1.75 -18.89
C ILE A 124 9.72 -0.96 -19.86
N ALA A 125 9.38 -0.96 -21.15
CA ALA A 125 10.12 -0.19 -22.16
C ALA A 125 10.08 1.34 -21.90
N GLN A 126 8.91 1.88 -21.51
CA GLN A 126 8.77 3.29 -21.12
C GLN A 126 9.67 3.63 -19.92
N ILE A 127 9.68 2.78 -18.88
CA ILE A 127 10.55 2.97 -17.71
C ILE A 127 12.02 2.92 -18.10
N CYS A 128 12.42 1.98 -18.95
CA CYS A 128 13.78 1.86 -19.43
C CYS A 128 14.22 3.10 -20.23
N ASN A 129 13.33 3.72 -20.98
CA ASN A 129 13.61 4.91 -21.79
C ASN A 129 13.55 6.24 -20.99
N ALA A 130 13.06 6.23 -19.76
CA ALA A 130 13.02 7.43 -18.92
C ALA A 130 14.43 7.88 -18.52
N GLU A 131 14.61 9.19 -18.36
CA GLU A 131 15.84 9.82 -17.86
C GLU A 131 15.80 9.97 -16.36
N ILE A 132 16.98 10.15 -15.73
CA ILE A 132 17.05 10.59 -14.34
C ILE A 132 16.60 12.05 -14.28
N GLU A 133 15.81 12.39 -13.27
CA GLU A 133 15.31 13.75 -13.07
C GLU A 133 16.47 14.74 -12.88
N PRO A 134 16.41 15.94 -13.49
CA PRO A 134 17.44 16.95 -13.35
C PRO A 134 17.74 17.28 -11.87
N GLY A 135 19.02 17.31 -11.51
CA GLY A 135 19.46 17.59 -10.13
C GLY A 135 19.28 16.45 -9.13
N TRP A 136 18.80 15.29 -9.58
CA TRP A 136 18.67 14.12 -8.71
C TRP A 136 20.01 13.47 -8.41
N ILE A 137 20.27 13.21 -7.13
CA ILE A 137 21.45 12.46 -6.68
C ILE A 137 20.99 11.09 -6.21
N VAL A 138 21.24 10.06 -7.04
CA VAL A 138 20.85 8.68 -6.75
C VAL A 138 21.35 8.24 -5.37
N GLY A 139 20.47 7.62 -4.58
CA GLY A 139 20.75 7.19 -3.22
C GLY A 139 20.73 8.29 -2.15
N ARG A 140 20.65 9.58 -2.51
CA ARG A 140 20.63 10.71 -1.58
C ARG A 140 19.40 11.59 -1.69
N THR A 141 18.88 11.78 -2.88
CA THR A 141 17.59 12.47 -3.11
C THR A 141 16.48 11.45 -3.02
N SER A 142 15.41 11.76 -2.27
CA SER A 142 14.23 10.90 -2.12
C SER A 142 12.99 11.52 -2.74
N GLY A 143 12.16 10.69 -3.35
CA GLY A 143 10.85 11.08 -3.85
C GLY A 143 10.04 9.85 -4.23
N TYR A 144 8.84 9.79 -3.73
CA TYR A 144 7.97 8.62 -3.85
C TYR A 144 7.70 8.23 -5.32
N HIS A 145 8.11 7.04 -5.68
CA HIS A 145 7.83 6.42 -6.98
C HIS A 145 6.43 5.77 -6.93
N ILE A 146 5.45 6.38 -7.56
CA ILE A 146 4.06 5.90 -7.49
C ILE A 146 3.93 4.53 -8.17
N ALA A 147 4.51 4.36 -9.37
CA ALA A 147 4.39 3.16 -10.19
C ALA A 147 5.73 2.54 -10.65
N PRO A 148 6.73 3.27 -11.19
CA PRO A 148 7.77 2.66 -11.99
C PRO A 148 8.65 1.65 -11.24
N SER A 149 9.07 1.94 -10.01
CA SER A 149 9.87 1.00 -9.21
C SER A 149 9.16 -0.34 -8.98
N TRP A 150 7.86 -0.32 -8.84
CA TRP A 150 7.05 -1.50 -8.53
C TRP A 150 6.94 -2.44 -9.73
N TYR A 151 6.80 -1.90 -10.94
CA TYR A 151 6.88 -2.69 -12.16
C TYR A 151 8.26 -3.31 -12.35
N LEU A 152 9.35 -2.56 -12.08
CA LEU A 152 10.72 -3.10 -12.17
C LEU A 152 10.96 -4.22 -11.14
N LEU A 153 10.53 -4.06 -9.89
CA LEU A 153 10.66 -5.10 -8.85
C LEU A 153 9.91 -6.38 -9.24
N ALA A 154 8.67 -6.25 -9.71
CA ALA A 154 7.88 -7.38 -10.19
C ALA A 154 8.51 -8.03 -11.43
N GLU A 155 9.03 -7.25 -12.37
CA GLU A 155 9.71 -7.76 -13.57
C GLU A 155 11.01 -8.47 -13.22
N ILE A 156 11.82 -7.95 -12.27
CA ILE A 156 13.03 -8.63 -11.80
C ILE A 156 12.66 -9.97 -11.18
N ALA A 157 11.68 -9.99 -10.27
CA ALA A 157 11.22 -11.23 -9.64
C ALA A 157 10.79 -12.28 -10.68
N ARG A 158 10.04 -11.87 -11.71
CA ARG A 158 9.61 -12.71 -12.81
C ARG A 158 10.80 -13.30 -13.59
N ARG A 159 11.78 -12.46 -13.95
CA ARG A 159 12.94 -12.87 -14.75
C ARG A 159 13.85 -13.87 -14.03
N VAL A 160 14.06 -13.70 -12.73
CA VAL A 160 15.02 -14.51 -11.97
C VAL A 160 14.39 -15.75 -11.35
N SER A 161 13.09 -15.78 -11.18
CA SER A 161 12.40 -16.96 -10.64
C SER A 161 12.35 -18.13 -11.61
N SER A 162 12.72 -17.96 -12.88
CA SER A 162 12.49 -18.91 -13.98
C SER A 162 11.01 -19.35 -14.09
N ASP A 163 10.14 -18.53 -13.56
CA ASP A 163 8.71 -18.73 -13.47
C ASP A 163 8.03 -17.89 -14.56
N SER A 164 7.30 -18.52 -15.45
CA SER A 164 6.61 -17.85 -16.54
C SER A 164 5.23 -17.31 -16.15
N ARG A 165 4.83 -17.53 -14.87
CA ARG A 165 3.53 -17.05 -14.39
C ARG A 165 3.44 -15.52 -14.48
N PRO A 166 2.26 -14.97 -14.81
CA PRO A 166 1.97 -13.54 -14.60
C PRO A 166 2.21 -13.13 -13.15
N TYR A 167 2.55 -11.87 -12.93
CA TYR A 167 2.80 -11.34 -11.58
C TYR A 167 1.61 -11.57 -10.63
N SER A 168 0.38 -11.33 -11.10
CA SER A 168 -0.84 -11.55 -10.34
C SER A 168 -1.01 -12.99 -9.87
N GLN A 169 -0.68 -13.95 -10.72
CA GLN A 169 -0.74 -15.37 -10.40
C GLN A 169 0.32 -15.74 -9.37
N TYR A 170 1.56 -15.28 -9.54
CA TYR A 170 2.63 -15.49 -8.57
C TYR A 170 2.24 -14.99 -7.17
N VAL A 171 1.80 -13.74 -7.07
CA VAL A 171 1.39 -13.16 -5.79
C VAL A 171 0.23 -13.94 -5.17
N ARG A 172 -0.73 -14.37 -5.99
CA ARG A 172 -1.87 -15.13 -5.51
C ARG A 172 -1.45 -16.47 -4.90
N GLU A 173 -0.66 -17.24 -5.62
CA GLU A 173 -0.27 -18.60 -5.22
C GLU A 173 0.80 -18.63 -4.11
N GLU A 174 1.73 -17.66 -4.11
CA GLU A 174 2.87 -17.65 -3.18
C GLU A 174 2.63 -16.81 -1.91
N ILE A 175 1.62 -15.92 -1.90
CA ILE A 175 1.38 -15.02 -0.77
C ILE A 175 -0.08 -15.04 -0.33
N LEU A 176 -1.02 -14.71 -1.23
CA LEU A 176 -2.40 -14.48 -0.81
C LEU A 176 -3.10 -15.77 -0.37
N GLU A 177 -3.01 -16.85 -1.14
CA GLU A 177 -3.62 -18.13 -0.80
C GLU A 177 -2.98 -18.79 0.44
N PRO A 178 -1.64 -18.84 0.59
CA PRO A 178 -1.00 -19.32 1.81
C PRO A 178 -1.40 -18.56 3.08
N LEU A 179 -1.70 -17.25 2.97
CA LEU A 179 -2.21 -16.44 4.08
C LEU A 179 -3.73 -16.52 4.26
N GLY A 180 -4.44 -17.27 3.42
CA GLY A 180 -5.90 -17.35 3.46
C GLY A 180 -6.65 -16.13 2.92
N MET A 181 -5.96 -15.20 2.25
CA MET A 181 -6.52 -13.98 1.65
C MET A 181 -7.23 -14.27 0.32
N ARG A 182 -8.27 -15.10 0.39
CA ARG A 182 -8.91 -15.70 -0.80
C ARG A 182 -9.65 -14.70 -1.67
N ASP A 183 -10.16 -13.64 -1.09
CA ASP A 183 -10.92 -12.59 -1.77
C ASP A 183 -10.06 -11.37 -2.15
N THR A 184 -8.74 -11.48 -1.96
CA THR A 184 -7.78 -10.43 -2.34
C THR A 184 -7.17 -10.68 -3.71
N TRP A 185 -7.03 -9.60 -4.50
CA TRP A 185 -6.53 -9.64 -5.87
C TRP A 185 -5.61 -8.46 -6.18
N ILE A 186 -4.59 -8.72 -6.99
CA ILE A 186 -3.84 -7.71 -7.73
C ILE A 186 -3.93 -8.12 -9.21
N GLY A 187 -4.78 -7.43 -10.00
CA GLY A 187 -5.18 -7.91 -11.32
C GLY A 187 -6.30 -8.95 -11.22
N MET A 188 -7.49 -8.52 -10.75
CA MET A 188 -8.66 -9.39 -10.60
C MET A 188 -9.21 -9.81 -11.96
N PRO A 189 -9.37 -11.13 -12.25
CA PRO A 189 -10.01 -11.56 -13.49
C PRO A 189 -11.44 -11.02 -13.65
N ALA A 190 -11.82 -10.60 -14.86
CA ALA A 190 -13.16 -10.07 -15.13
C ALA A 190 -14.30 -11.03 -14.76
N ALA A 191 -14.06 -12.35 -14.81
CA ALA A 191 -15.02 -13.34 -14.33
C ALA A 191 -15.29 -13.21 -12.83
N ARG A 192 -14.22 -13.01 -12.03
CA ARG A 192 -14.34 -12.79 -10.57
C ARG A 192 -15.01 -11.47 -10.24
N TRP A 193 -14.74 -10.41 -11.01
CA TRP A 193 -15.47 -9.15 -10.87
C TRP A 193 -16.98 -9.36 -11.00
N ARG A 194 -17.42 -10.10 -12.01
CA ARG A 194 -18.85 -10.39 -12.22
C ARG A 194 -19.44 -11.26 -11.11
N GLU A 195 -18.69 -12.25 -10.65
CA GLU A 195 -19.10 -13.17 -9.56
C GLU A 195 -19.29 -12.42 -8.24
N TYR A 196 -18.34 -11.53 -7.89
CA TYR A 196 -18.45 -10.73 -6.67
C TYR A 196 -19.60 -9.72 -6.69
N GLY A 197 -19.92 -9.16 -7.85
CA GLY A 197 -21.08 -8.27 -8.02
C GLY A 197 -21.15 -7.16 -6.99
N ASP A 198 -22.21 -7.17 -6.17
CA ASP A 198 -22.46 -6.15 -5.15
C ASP A 198 -21.49 -6.17 -3.95
N ARG A 199 -20.70 -7.22 -3.80
CA ARG A 199 -19.61 -7.25 -2.80
C ARG A 199 -18.47 -6.28 -3.15
N ILE A 200 -18.40 -5.75 -4.37
CA ILE A 200 -17.37 -4.79 -4.76
C ILE A 200 -17.88 -3.39 -4.52
N ALA A 201 -17.26 -2.67 -3.59
CA ALA A 201 -17.58 -1.27 -3.38
C ALA A 201 -16.83 -0.38 -4.40
N PRO A 202 -17.55 0.50 -5.12
CA PRO A 202 -16.90 1.54 -5.91
C PRO A 202 -16.21 2.54 -5.00
N MET A 203 -15.13 3.13 -5.51
CA MET A 203 -14.52 4.30 -4.90
C MET A 203 -15.28 5.54 -5.32
N HIS A 204 -15.43 6.47 -4.40
CA HIS A 204 -16.05 7.76 -4.61
C HIS A 204 -15.04 8.88 -4.41
N THR A 205 -15.23 10.00 -5.08
CA THR A 205 -14.46 11.21 -4.87
C THR A 205 -15.40 12.38 -4.51
N GLY A 206 -14.88 13.36 -3.82
CA GLY A 206 -15.63 14.57 -3.47
C GLY A 206 -14.76 15.54 -2.70
N SER A 207 -15.17 16.80 -2.68
CA SER A 207 -14.56 17.86 -1.88
C SER A 207 -15.47 18.20 -0.72
N THR A 208 -14.91 18.45 0.46
CA THR A 208 -15.64 18.93 1.64
C THR A 208 -16.28 20.29 1.41
N VAL A 209 -15.75 21.07 0.46
CA VAL A 209 -16.25 22.42 0.12
C VAL A 209 -17.50 22.37 -0.76
N LYS A 210 -17.69 21.29 -1.54
CA LYS A 210 -18.77 21.18 -2.55
C LYS A 210 -19.89 20.21 -2.16
N ARG A 211 -20.16 20.01 -0.89
CA ARG A 211 -21.13 19.01 -0.42
C ARG A 211 -22.58 19.21 -0.85
N PRO A 212 -23.33 18.08 -0.98
CA PRO A 212 -23.21 16.79 -0.30
C PRO A 212 -22.93 15.57 -1.21
N ALA A 213 -22.54 15.70 -2.45
CA ALA A 213 -22.49 14.54 -3.35
C ALA A 213 -21.07 13.99 -3.50
N LEU A 214 -20.85 12.74 -3.06
CA LEU A 214 -19.71 11.94 -3.51
C LEU A 214 -20.02 11.40 -4.91
N TYR A 215 -19.12 11.61 -5.85
CA TYR A 215 -19.21 11.09 -7.21
C TYR A 215 -18.38 9.80 -7.34
N PRO A 216 -18.74 8.86 -8.22
CA PRO A 216 -17.89 7.73 -8.53
C PRO A 216 -16.48 8.22 -8.90
N TYR A 217 -15.47 7.74 -8.17
CA TYR A 217 -14.09 8.03 -8.47
C TYR A 217 -13.70 7.35 -9.77
N ALA A 218 -13.19 8.12 -10.68
CA ALA A 218 -12.71 7.73 -12.00
C ALA A 218 -13.24 6.41 -12.56
N PRO A 219 -13.98 6.36 -13.67
CA PRO A 219 -14.57 5.14 -14.22
C PRO A 219 -13.55 3.98 -14.34
N TRP A 220 -12.27 4.33 -14.58
CA TRP A 220 -11.18 3.37 -14.69
C TRP A 220 -10.95 2.54 -13.42
N SER A 221 -11.27 3.04 -12.23
CA SER A 221 -11.05 2.30 -10.98
C SER A 221 -12.18 1.34 -10.63
N ASN A 222 -13.33 1.49 -11.26
CA ASN A 222 -14.58 0.82 -10.92
C ASN A 222 -15.14 -0.04 -12.09
N SER A 223 -14.30 -0.53 -12.99
CA SER A 223 -14.71 -1.40 -14.10
C SER A 223 -13.96 -2.74 -14.10
N ALA A 224 -14.53 -3.74 -14.74
CA ALA A 224 -13.92 -5.07 -14.88
C ALA A 224 -12.55 -5.01 -15.58
N GLU A 225 -12.39 -4.13 -16.56
CA GLU A 225 -11.14 -3.93 -17.30
C GLU A 225 -10.07 -3.30 -16.41
N ALA A 226 -10.46 -2.30 -15.62
CA ALA A 226 -9.52 -1.61 -14.74
C ALA A 226 -8.99 -2.50 -13.62
N VAL A 227 -9.85 -3.35 -13.04
CA VAL A 227 -9.44 -4.25 -11.95
C VAL A 227 -8.57 -5.40 -12.45
N ALA A 228 -8.69 -5.77 -13.73
CA ALA A 228 -7.88 -6.82 -14.35
C ALA A 228 -6.43 -6.40 -14.61
N ILE A 229 -6.14 -5.09 -14.61
CA ILE A 229 -4.78 -4.60 -14.88
C ILE A 229 -3.86 -4.91 -13.71
N GLU A 230 -2.77 -5.60 -13.99
CA GLU A 230 -1.71 -5.84 -13.03
C GLU A 230 -0.96 -4.54 -12.71
N ARG A 231 -1.15 -4.01 -11.50
CA ARG A 231 -0.41 -2.84 -11.00
C ARG A 231 0.23 -3.20 -9.66
N PRO A 232 1.50 -3.62 -9.67
CA PRO A 232 2.18 -4.12 -8.46
C PRO A 232 2.20 -3.13 -7.30
N GLY A 233 2.13 -1.83 -7.59
CA GLY A 233 2.17 -0.78 -6.59
C GLY A 233 0.81 -0.20 -6.19
N GLY A 234 -0.35 -0.70 -6.68
CA GLY A 234 -1.54 0.10 -6.45
C GLY A 234 -2.92 -0.49 -6.74
N ASN A 235 -3.06 -1.68 -7.26
CA ASN A 235 -4.36 -2.25 -7.63
C ASN A 235 -4.79 -3.43 -6.75
N GLY A 236 -4.25 -3.54 -5.53
CA GLY A 236 -4.71 -4.50 -4.55
C GLY A 236 -6.16 -4.21 -4.15
N ARG A 237 -6.98 -5.25 -4.15
CA ARG A 237 -8.41 -5.20 -3.79
C ARG A 237 -8.76 -6.41 -2.95
N GLY A 238 -9.48 -6.18 -1.89
CA GLY A 238 -9.97 -7.23 -1.00
C GLY A 238 -10.71 -6.65 0.18
N PRO A 239 -11.27 -7.49 1.05
CA PRO A 239 -11.72 -7.10 2.37
C PRO A 239 -10.55 -6.55 3.18
N ILE A 240 -10.79 -5.56 4.04
CA ILE A 240 -9.67 -4.94 4.77
C ILE A 240 -9.03 -5.87 5.81
N HIS A 241 -9.77 -6.86 6.30
CA HIS A 241 -9.22 -7.87 7.19
C HIS A 241 -8.14 -8.73 6.52
N ASP A 242 -8.20 -8.93 5.20
CA ASP A 242 -7.13 -9.61 4.46
C ASP A 242 -5.81 -8.80 4.52
N LEU A 243 -5.89 -7.46 4.39
CA LEU A 243 -4.71 -6.61 4.60
C LEU A 243 -4.22 -6.69 6.05
N GLY A 244 -5.14 -6.77 7.02
CA GLY A 244 -4.83 -7.06 8.42
C GLY A 244 -4.11 -8.39 8.58
N ARG A 245 -4.61 -9.45 7.96
CA ARG A 245 -4.00 -10.79 7.98
C ARG A 245 -2.57 -10.80 7.41
N PHE A 246 -2.34 -10.03 6.34
CA PHE A 246 -0.99 -9.85 5.82
C PHE A 246 -0.04 -9.26 6.89
N TYR A 247 -0.44 -8.23 7.61
CA TYR A 247 0.39 -7.62 8.67
C TYR A 247 0.50 -8.49 9.92
N GLU A 248 -0.48 -9.34 10.21
CA GLU A 248 -0.35 -10.36 11.28
C GLU A 248 0.74 -11.38 10.95
N ALA A 249 0.80 -11.83 9.70
CA ALA A 249 1.88 -12.69 9.25
C ALA A 249 3.24 -12.01 9.40
N MET A 250 3.33 -10.72 9.09
CA MET A 250 4.56 -9.94 9.31
C MET A 250 4.89 -9.81 10.80
N LEU A 251 3.90 -9.58 11.67
CA LEU A 251 4.09 -9.55 13.13
C LEU A 251 4.56 -10.90 13.69
N ALA A 252 4.11 -11.99 13.09
CA ALA A 252 4.51 -13.36 13.43
C ALA A 252 5.89 -13.76 12.84
N GLY A 253 6.60 -12.83 12.20
CA GLY A 253 7.92 -13.08 11.61
C GLY A 253 7.87 -13.67 10.19
N GLY A 254 6.79 -13.40 9.44
CA GLY A 254 6.65 -13.80 8.03
C GLY A 254 5.97 -15.14 7.82
N GLU A 255 5.70 -15.90 8.89
CA GLU A 255 5.11 -17.25 8.85
C GLU A 255 5.86 -18.17 7.85
N ASN A 256 5.13 -18.77 6.89
CA ASN A 256 5.71 -19.61 5.84
C ASN A 256 5.95 -18.85 4.52
N ILE A 257 5.82 -17.53 4.52
CA ILE A 257 5.93 -16.67 3.32
C ILE A 257 7.37 -16.18 3.14
N ILE A 258 7.96 -15.61 4.19
CA ILE A 258 9.34 -15.13 4.26
C ILE A 258 9.90 -15.36 5.66
N THR A 259 11.23 -15.28 5.82
CA THR A 259 11.88 -15.50 7.12
C THR A 259 11.76 -14.27 8.04
N PRO A 260 11.85 -14.46 9.38
CA PRO A 260 11.88 -13.36 10.33
C PRO A 260 13.02 -12.34 10.07
N GLN A 261 14.17 -12.82 9.60
CA GLN A 261 15.31 -11.99 9.25
C GLN A 261 14.97 -11.05 8.08
N THR A 262 14.22 -11.54 7.11
CA THR A 262 13.77 -10.74 5.97
C THR A 262 12.71 -9.72 6.38
N VAL A 263 11.78 -10.09 7.26
CA VAL A 263 10.83 -9.12 7.85
C VAL A 263 11.57 -7.98 8.57
N GLU A 264 12.56 -8.31 9.40
CA GLU A 264 13.37 -7.30 10.10
C GLU A 264 14.15 -6.41 9.12
N ALA A 265 14.71 -6.99 8.05
CA ALA A 265 15.41 -6.21 7.03
C ALA A 265 14.46 -5.26 6.29
N ILE A 266 13.24 -5.69 5.95
CA ILE A 266 12.20 -4.84 5.34
C ILE A 266 11.84 -3.68 6.28
N ALA A 267 11.68 -3.96 7.58
CA ALA A 267 11.26 -3.01 8.60
C ALA A 267 12.42 -2.15 9.17
N SER A 268 13.66 -2.38 8.77
CA SER A 268 14.80 -1.56 9.18
C SER A 268 14.80 -0.20 8.47
N ARG A 269 15.34 0.85 9.14
CA ARG A 269 15.47 2.18 8.54
C ARG A 269 16.61 2.20 7.53
N HIS A 270 16.29 2.25 6.25
CA HIS A 270 17.25 2.35 5.14
C HIS A 270 17.50 3.79 4.71
N THR A 271 16.50 4.67 4.87
CA THR A 271 16.67 6.13 4.77
C THR A 271 16.01 6.80 5.96
N VAL A 272 16.65 7.84 6.50
CA VAL A 272 16.22 8.55 7.72
C VAL A 272 16.03 10.02 7.40
N GLY A 273 14.82 10.54 7.62
CA GLY A 273 14.48 11.96 7.56
C GLY A 273 14.76 12.64 6.23
N LEU A 274 14.86 11.90 5.13
CA LEU A 274 15.05 12.51 3.82
C LEU A 274 13.76 13.25 3.41
N PRO A 275 13.87 14.51 2.95
CA PRO A 275 12.74 15.19 2.33
C PRO A 275 12.28 14.44 1.10
N ASP A 276 11.01 14.06 1.06
CA ASP A 276 10.42 13.41 -0.10
C ASP A 276 9.88 14.46 -1.09
N GLN A 277 10.47 14.52 -2.28
CA GLN A 277 10.12 15.52 -3.29
C GLN A 277 8.74 15.33 -3.92
N THR A 278 8.13 14.15 -3.78
CA THR A 278 6.77 13.89 -4.27
C THR A 278 5.72 14.27 -3.23
N LEU A 279 6.00 13.96 -1.96
CA LEU A 279 5.04 14.16 -0.87
C LEU A 279 5.19 15.52 -0.18
N GLY A 280 6.37 16.15 -0.27
CA GLY A 280 6.63 17.48 0.30
C GLY A 280 7.00 17.50 1.78
N TYR A 281 7.23 16.33 2.40
CA TYR A 281 7.63 16.22 3.81
C TYR A 281 8.64 15.08 4.02
N ARG A 282 9.18 14.96 5.25
CA ARG A 282 10.21 13.97 5.57
C ARG A 282 9.59 12.64 5.97
N LEU A 283 10.24 11.54 5.59
CA LEU A 283 9.85 10.18 5.98
C LEU A 283 11.07 9.31 6.23
N ASP A 284 10.91 8.34 7.13
CA ASP A 284 11.80 7.19 7.27
C ASP A 284 11.27 6.05 6.40
N ARG A 285 12.16 5.41 5.66
CA ARG A 285 11.78 4.30 4.78
C ARG A 285 12.56 3.04 5.10
N GLY A 286 11.82 1.94 5.11
CA GLY A 286 12.38 0.60 5.00
C GLY A 286 12.53 0.17 3.54
N LEU A 287 12.58 -1.11 3.29
CA LEU A 287 12.57 -1.65 1.93
C LEU A 287 11.12 -1.68 1.40
N GLY A 288 10.74 -0.61 0.70
CA GLY A 288 9.43 -0.47 0.09
C GLY A 288 8.26 -0.25 1.07
N VAL A 289 8.57 0.04 2.32
CA VAL A 289 7.62 0.39 3.38
C VAL A 289 7.97 1.74 3.99
N VAL A 290 7.01 2.37 4.66
CA VAL A 290 7.21 3.57 5.45
C VAL A 290 7.26 3.18 6.92
N LEU A 291 8.22 3.74 7.67
CA LEU A 291 8.29 3.58 9.11
C LEU A 291 7.65 4.77 9.81
N ASP A 292 7.34 4.61 11.10
CA ASP A 292 6.89 5.73 11.91
C ASP A 292 7.85 6.92 11.77
N SER A 293 7.27 8.04 11.38
CA SER A 293 7.96 9.26 11.01
C SER A 293 7.33 10.49 11.68
N LYS A 294 6.49 10.29 12.71
CA LYS A 294 5.73 11.38 13.37
C LYS A 294 6.62 12.45 14.01
N GLU A 295 7.89 12.15 14.25
CA GLU A 295 8.87 13.14 14.75
C GLU A 295 9.09 14.30 13.76
N TYR A 296 8.80 14.10 12.46
CA TYR A 296 8.90 15.15 11.44
C TYR A 296 7.61 15.96 11.25
N GLY A 297 6.60 15.73 12.09
CA GLY A 297 5.35 16.47 12.09
C GLY A 297 4.13 15.63 11.66
N LEU A 298 2.94 16.25 11.73
CA LEU A 298 1.67 15.54 11.53
C LEU A 298 1.47 15.01 10.10
N ALA A 299 2.07 15.64 9.09
CA ALA A 299 2.03 15.15 7.72
C ALA A 299 2.74 13.79 7.57
N SER A 300 3.74 13.53 8.42
CA SER A 300 4.54 12.29 8.46
C SER A 300 3.97 11.23 9.41
N ALA A 301 2.91 11.54 10.17
CA ALA A 301 2.30 10.65 11.16
C ALA A 301 1.25 9.72 10.51
N TRP A 302 1.67 8.86 9.58
CA TRP A 302 0.78 8.00 8.82
C TRP A 302 0.03 6.98 9.67
N TYR A 303 0.60 6.61 10.82
CA TYR A 303 0.08 5.59 11.74
C TYR A 303 -0.46 6.19 13.04
N GLY A 304 -0.89 7.46 12.98
CA GLY A 304 -1.33 8.19 14.17
C GLY A 304 -0.17 8.72 15.02
N THR A 305 -0.51 9.26 16.18
CA THR A 305 0.46 9.87 17.10
C THR A 305 0.87 8.95 18.26
N ARG A 306 0.18 7.82 18.42
CA ARG A 306 0.30 6.91 19.57
C ARG A 306 1.10 5.63 19.27
N CYS A 307 1.34 5.34 18.00
CA CYS A 307 2.11 4.16 17.58
C CYS A 307 3.56 4.20 18.09
N SER A 308 4.21 3.04 18.21
CA SER A 308 5.62 2.97 18.56
C SER A 308 6.54 3.42 17.42
N ARG A 309 7.81 3.70 17.72
CA ARG A 309 8.80 4.03 16.69
C ARG A 309 9.17 2.87 15.77
N ARG A 310 8.82 1.64 16.14
CA ARG A 310 9.03 0.45 15.33
C ARG A 310 7.85 0.16 14.38
N THR A 311 6.80 0.97 14.41
CA THR A 311 5.64 0.83 13.51
C THR A 311 6.05 1.02 12.07
N TRP A 312 5.55 0.15 11.19
CA TRP A 312 5.77 0.22 9.75
C TRP A 312 4.59 -0.34 8.95
N GLY A 313 4.48 0.12 7.73
CA GLY A 313 3.40 -0.28 6.83
C GLY A 313 3.36 0.58 5.57
N HIS A 314 2.17 0.78 5.02
CA HIS A 314 1.98 1.68 3.89
C HIS A 314 0.56 2.23 3.83
N ALA A 315 0.42 3.50 3.44
CA ALA A 315 -0.87 4.13 3.17
C ALA A 315 -1.24 4.02 1.68
N GLY A 316 -2.54 3.99 1.41
CA GLY A 316 -3.11 4.09 0.06
C GLY A 316 -3.68 5.49 -0.19
N TYR A 317 -3.49 5.99 -1.41
CA TYR A 317 -3.87 7.35 -1.79
C TYR A 317 -5.29 7.68 -1.37
N LEU A 318 -5.42 8.62 -0.45
CA LEU A 318 -6.66 9.19 0.10
C LEU A 318 -7.74 8.18 0.56
N CYS A 319 -7.39 6.92 0.80
CA CYS A 319 -8.42 5.93 1.16
C CYS A 319 -8.04 4.89 2.22
N SER A 320 -6.81 4.44 2.29
CA SER A 320 -6.49 3.28 3.13
C SER A 320 -5.17 3.42 3.86
N VAL A 321 -4.99 2.58 4.88
CA VAL A 321 -3.70 2.29 5.51
C VAL A 321 -3.72 0.87 6.05
N GLY A 322 -2.57 0.20 6.00
CA GLY A 322 -2.31 -1.03 6.74
C GLY A 322 -0.94 -0.94 7.38
N PHE A 323 -0.84 -1.38 8.62
CA PHE A 323 0.43 -1.34 9.34
C PHE A 323 0.47 -2.31 10.52
N VAL A 324 1.68 -2.58 10.98
CA VAL A 324 1.98 -3.31 12.19
C VAL A 324 2.79 -2.45 13.15
N ASP A 325 2.45 -2.50 14.42
CA ASP A 325 3.19 -1.93 15.54
C ASP A 325 3.77 -3.08 16.38
N PRO A 326 5.02 -3.47 16.15
CA PRO A 326 5.61 -4.64 16.82
C PRO A 326 5.76 -4.48 18.32
N GLU A 327 6.01 -3.27 18.84
CA GLU A 327 6.19 -3.04 20.28
C GLU A 327 4.88 -3.18 21.05
N ASN A 328 3.79 -2.67 20.49
CA ASN A 328 2.46 -2.80 21.07
C ASN A 328 1.73 -4.09 20.64
N ARG A 329 2.35 -4.87 19.73
CA ARG A 329 1.78 -6.08 19.11
C ARG A 329 0.40 -5.85 18.50
N VAL A 330 0.23 -4.71 17.85
CA VAL A 330 -1.02 -4.25 17.23
C VAL A 330 -0.88 -4.26 15.72
N VAL A 331 -1.93 -4.74 15.04
CA VAL A 331 -2.15 -4.56 13.60
C VAL A 331 -3.40 -3.73 13.40
N VAL A 332 -3.32 -2.77 12.50
CA VAL A 332 -4.48 -1.98 12.07
C VAL A 332 -4.51 -1.93 10.55
N ALA A 333 -5.70 -2.20 10.00
CA ALA A 333 -6.00 -1.94 8.60
C ALA A 333 -7.34 -1.22 8.48
N VAL A 334 -7.38 -0.10 7.77
CA VAL A 334 -8.59 0.69 7.56
C VAL A 334 -8.69 1.17 6.13
N VAL A 335 -9.91 1.18 5.60
CA VAL A 335 -10.20 1.71 4.27
C VAL A 335 -11.52 2.48 4.26
N PHE A 336 -11.53 3.59 3.54
CA PHE A 336 -12.70 4.41 3.26
C PHE A 336 -13.01 4.36 1.77
N ASN A 337 -14.26 4.23 1.38
CA ASN A 337 -14.66 4.29 -0.04
C ASN A 337 -14.87 5.72 -0.56
N GLY A 338 -14.54 6.73 0.20
CA GLY A 338 -14.54 8.14 -0.18
C GLY A 338 -13.14 8.73 -0.19
N MET A 339 -12.78 9.40 -1.27
CA MET A 339 -11.50 10.08 -1.46
C MET A 339 -11.75 11.59 -1.44
N THR A 340 -11.01 12.30 -0.59
CA THR A 340 -11.12 13.77 -0.46
C THR A 340 -10.12 14.44 -1.42
N GLU A 341 -10.35 14.30 -2.73
CA GLU A 341 -9.46 14.88 -3.75
C GLU A 341 -9.38 16.40 -3.63
N GLY A 342 -8.15 16.92 -3.72
CA GLY A 342 -7.86 18.34 -3.51
C GLY A 342 -7.75 18.75 -2.04
N GLU A 343 -8.03 17.87 -1.09
CA GLU A 343 -7.98 18.14 0.35
C GLU A 343 -7.23 17.02 1.11
N PRO A 344 -5.93 16.79 0.83
CA PRO A 344 -5.16 15.71 1.43
C PRO A 344 -5.06 15.82 2.96
N GLU A 345 -5.10 17.03 3.51
CA GLU A 345 -5.08 17.29 4.96
C GLU A 345 -6.35 16.76 5.64
N VAL A 346 -7.50 16.82 4.97
CA VAL A 346 -8.78 16.29 5.47
C VAL A 346 -8.67 14.78 5.58
N HIS A 347 -8.10 14.12 4.56
CA HIS A 347 -7.84 12.67 4.61
C HIS A 347 -6.86 12.32 5.73
N SER A 348 -5.72 12.99 5.80
CA SER A 348 -4.70 12.73 6.82
C SER A 348 -5.24 12.90 8.23
N THR A 349 -6.10 13.90 8.43
CA THR A 349 -6.75 14.15 9.73
C THR A 349 -7.72 13.04 10.09
N ARG A 350 -8.66 12.65 9.19
CA ARG A 350 -9.62 11.57 9.51
C ARG A 350 -8.91 10.24 9.75
N MET A 351 -7.84 9.95 9.00
CA MET A 351 -7.07 8.73 9.16
C MET A 351 -6.39 8.71 10.53
N ARG A 352 -5.69 9.79 10.90
CA ARG A 352 -5.02 9.94 12.20
C ARG A 352 -6.01 9.87 13.35
N GLU A 353 -7.16 10.58 13.28
CA GLU A 353 -8.22 10.53 14.30
C GLU A 353 -8.75 9.11 14.50
N THR A 354 -8.96 8.37 13.41
CA THR A 354 -9.43 6.98 13.47
C THR A 354 -8.39 6.08 14.14
N ILE A 355 -7.11 6.19 13.75
CA ILE A 355 -6.04 5.36 14.31
C ILE A 355 -5.77 5.70 15.78
N ASP A 356 -5.68 7.00 16.13
CA ASP A 356 -5.46 7.42 17.52
C ASP A 356 -6.63 7.01 18.43
N ALA A 357 -7.85 6.96 17.90
CA ALA A 357 -9.01 6.42 18.59
C ALA A 357 -8.89 4.90 18.83
N VAL A 358 -8.39 4.13 17.85
CA VAL A 358 -8.09 2.70 18.03
C VAL A 358 -7.09 2.51 19.16
N TYR A 359 -5.97 3.21 19.18
CA TYR A 359 -4.97 3.12 20.26
C TYR A 359 -5.55 3.49 21.61
N SER A 360 -6.39 4.53 21.66
CA SER A 360 -7.08 4.96 22.89
C SER A 360 -8.05 3.89 23.41
N ASP A 361 -8.82 3.27 22.51
CA ASP A 361 -9.75 2.18 22.85
C ASP A 361 -9.01 0.92 23.34
N LEU A 362 -7.77 0.70 22.88
CA LEU A 362 -6.89 -0.39 23.33
C LEU A 362 -6.15 -0.06 24.65
N GLY A 363 -6.35 1.15 25.20
CA GLY A 363 -5.65 1.61 26.42
C GLY A 363 -4.18 1.93 26.20
N ILE A 364 -3.74 2.18 24.96
CA ILE A 364 -2.36 2.53 24.64
C ILE A 364 -2.24 4.05 24.63
N GLY A 365 -1.43 4.56 25.54
CA GLY A 365 -1.12 6.00 25.63
C GLY A 365 -0.23 6.50 24.50
N PRO A 366 0.02 7.85 24.44
CA PRO A 366 1.01 8.39 23.51
C PRO A 366 2.37 7.72 23.74
N SER A 367 3.07 7.36 22.66
CA SER A 367 4.45 6.90 22.77
C SER A 367 5.33 8.04 23.27
N LYS A 368 6.18 7.75 24.26
CA LYS A 368 7.16 8.72 24.81
C LYS A 368 8.22 9.08 23.78
#